data_78df8dd030d2e0a2e6701c844cb0b90e
#
_entry.id   78df8dd030d2e0a2e6701c844cb0b90e
#
_cell.length_a   1.000
_cell.length_b   1.000
_cell.length_c   1.000
_cell.angle_alpha   90.00
_cell.angle_beta   90.00
_cell.angle_gamma   90.00
#
_symmetry.space_group_name_H-M   'P 1'
#
loop_
_entity.id
_entity.type
_entity.pdbx_description
1 polymer ?
#
loop_
_entity_poly.entity_id
_entity_poly.type
_entity_poly.pdbx_seq_one_letter_code
_entity_poly.pdbx_strand_id
1 'polypeptide(L)'
;MDRLPVVVSLLTDEKVPAWDAFVRACPQGTFFHLSGWREILDEVLRHRSFYLYAERAGEIVGVLPLAEVRSRLFGHALVSLPFCVYGGAALAPDAGPEVLFELESKAETLARALGVQHLEYRNLKARHADWPRQDLYVTFRKEILPEVEANLLAIPRKQRAMVRKGIKNGLVSEIDAGVERFFALYADNVLRHGTPALPRAFFQRLRDVFGEACEVLTVVSPEGKPLSSVFSFYFRDEVLPYYAGDDLAARDLAANDFKYWELMRRACERGCKVFDYGRSKVGTGPYSFKKNWGFEPQALSYEYRLYKRDSVPQNNPMNPKYRAFIALWKRLPIGVANRLGPHIVRNLG
;
A
#
# COMPACT_ATOMS: atom_id res chain seq x y z
N MET A 1 6.18 39.27 -10.11
CA MET A 1 7.47 38.53 -10.02
C MET A 1 7.36 37.33 -10.94
N ASP A 2 8.11 37.35 -12.04
CA ASP A 2 8.16 36.21 -12.93
C ASP A 2 8.76 35.02 -12.19
N ARG A 3 7.96 33.98 -11.99
CA ARG A 3 8.46 32.72 -11.42
C ARG A 3 9.39 32.08 -12.43
N LEU A 4 10.55 31.60 -11.97
CA LEU A 4 11.46 30.83 -12.81
C LEU A 4 10.74 29.61 -13.42
N PRO A 5 11.10 29.21 -14.66
CA PRO A 5 10.44 28.10 -15.34
C PRO A 5 10.59 26.79 -14.55
N VAL A 6 9.56 25.95 -14.63
CA VAL A 6 9.56 24.60 -14.09
C VAL A 6 10.13 23.65 -15.13
N VAL A 7 11.09 22.82 -14.74
CA VAL A 7 11.68 21.79 -15.60
C VAL A 7 11.33 20.41 -15.04
N VAL A 8 10.75 19.54 -15.88
CA VAL A 8 10.41 18.16 -15.48
C VAL A 8 11.38 17.17 -16.08
N SER A 9 11.99 16.37 -15.21
CA SER A 9 13.00 15.36 -15.55
C SER A 9 12.69 14.01 -14.97
N LEU A 10 13.32 12.96 -15.52
CA LEU A 10 13.34 11.63 -14.92
C LEU A 10 14.38 11.58 -13.80
N LEU A 11 14.05 10.88 -12.73
CA LEU A 11 14.93 10.67 -11.58
C LEU A 11 16.19 9.91 -12.00
N THR A 12 17.35 10.50 -11.78
CA THR A 12 18.67 9.86 -11.88
C THR A 12 19.14 9.44 -10.48
N ASP A 13 20.14 8.56 -10.40
CA ASP A 13 20.66 8.08 -9.12
C ASP A 13 21.29 9.20 -8.28
N GLU A 14 21.88 10.23 -8.95
CA GLU A 14 22.43 11.41 -8.29
C GLU A 14 21.35 12.28 -7.61
N LYS A 15 20.13 12.28 -8.15
CA LYS A 15 19.00 13.05 -7.59
C LYS A 15 18.18 12.28 -6.54
N VAL A 16 18.44 11.00 -6.31
CA VAL A 16 17.75 10.17 -5.29
C VAL A 16 17.78 10.82 -3.90
N PRO A 17 18.91 11.31 -3.38
CA PRO A 17 18.90 11.94 -2.06
C PRO A 17 18.01 13.19 -1.98
N ALA A 18 18.00 14.02 -3.03
CA ALA A 18 17.16 15.22 -3.11
C ALA A 18 15.67 14.87 -3.23
N TRP A 19 15.34 13.83 -4.00
CA TRP A 19 13.99 13.28 -4.10
C TRP A 19 13.45 12.83 -2.74
N ASP A 20 14.20 11.99 -2.03
CA ASP A 20 13.77 11.45 -0.74
C ASP A 20 13.71 12.54 0.35
N ALA A 21 14.62 13.51 0.33
CA ALA A 21 14.55 14.68 1.19
C ALA A 21 13.27 15.49 0.95
N PHE A 22 12.94 15.75 -0.32
CA PHE A 22 11.69 16.42 -0.71
C PHE A 22 10.47 15.61 -0.22
N VAL A 23 10.41 14.31 -0.49
CA VAL A 23 9.29 13.46 -0.08
C VAL A 23 9.11 13.46 1.44
N ARG A 24 10.20 13.45 2.21
CA ARG A 24 10.16 13.50 3.68
C ARG A 24 9.70 14.87 4.21
N ALA A 25 10.00 15.95 3.54
CA ALA A 25 9.61 17.31 3.93
C ALA A 25 8.21 17.69 3.43
N CYS A 26 7.78 17.18 2.26
CA CYS A 26 6.54 17.55 1.60
C CYS A 26 5.32 16.99 2.37
N PRO A 27 4.33 17.82 2.81
CA PRO A 27 3.12 17.33 3.49
C PRO A 27 2.30 16.32 2.68
N GLN A 28 2.33 16.41 1.33
CA GLN A 28 1.66 15.47 0.43
C GLN A 28 2.47 14.19 0.18
N GLY A 29 3.75 14.16 0.57
CA GLY A 29 4.59 12.97 0.47
C GLY A 29 4.10 11.86 1.38
N THR A 30 4.18 10.61 0.93
CA THR A 30 3.85 9.41 1.70
C THR A 30 5.00 8.42 1.63
N PHE A 31 4.98 7.38 2.46
CA PHE A 31 5.95 6.28 2.38
C PHE A 31 6.12 5.75 0.95
N PHE A 32 5.04 5.72 0.18
CA PHE A 32 5.06 5.17 -1.17
C PHE A 32 5.77 6.07 -2.20
N HIS A 33 5.96 7.36 -1.91
CA HIS A 33 6.72 8.26 -2.78
C HIS A 33 8.23 8.12 -2.64
N LEU A 34 8.73 7.40 -1.61
CA LEU A 34 10.17 7.18 -1.44
C LEU A 34 10.76 6.46 -2.66
N SER A 35 11.96 6.85 -3.04
CA SER A 35 12.65 6.33 -4.24
C SER A 35 12.91 4.83 -4.20
N GLY A 36 13.05 4.24 -3.01
CA GLY A 36 13.26 2.81 -2.82
C GLY A 36 12.16 1.93 -3.45
N TRP A 37 10.96 2.45 -3.66
CA TRP A 37 9.92 1.73 -4.40
C TRP A 37 10.28 1.50 -5.88
N ARG A 38 11.15 2.33 -6.47
CA ARG A 38 11.69 2.13 -7.83
C ARG A 38 12.41 0.78 -7.92
N GLU A 39 13.26 0.48 -6.94
CA GLU A 39 13.98 -0.79 -6.90
C GLU A 39 13.04 -1.99 -6.75
N ILE A 40 12.02 -1.88 -5.90
CA ILE A 40 11.01 -2.93 -5.71
C ILE A 40 10.24 -3.20 -7.01
N LEU A 41 9.84 -2.14 -7.72
CA LEU A 41 9.09 -2.25 -8.96
C LEU A 41 9.95 -2.86 -10.09
N ASP A 42 11.17 -2.37 -10.25
CA ASP A 42 12.05 -2.77 -11.34
C ASP A 42 12.64 -4.18 -11.12
N GLU A 43 13.18 -4.47 -9.93
CA GLU A 43 13.92 -5.71 -9.67
C GLU A 43 13.02 -6.89 -9.33
N VAL A 44 12.02 -6.69 -8.45
CA VAL A 44 11.18 -7.79 -7.94
C VAL A 44 9.94 -8.00 -8.80
N LEU A 45 9.24 -6.91 -9.10
CA LEU A 45 7.98 -6.96 -9.84
C LEU A 45 8.21 -6.87 -11.36
N ARG A 46 9.40 -6.47 -11.80
CA ARG A 46 9.81 -6.35 -13.20
C ARG A 46 8.91 -5.41 -14.00
N HIS A 47 8.58 -4.29 -13.37
CA HIS A 47 7.89 -3.16 -14.00
C HIS A 47 8.89 -2.05 -14.28
N ARG A 48 8.88 -1.52 -15.48
CA ARG A 48 9.71 -0.36 -15.82
C ARG A 48 9.15 0.88 -15.14
N SER A 49 9.93 1.51 -14.28
CA SER A 49 9.52 2.72 -13.56
C SER A 49 9.98 4.01 -14.23
N PHE A 50 9.23 5.08 -14.02
CA PHE A 50 9.45 6.42 -14.55
C PHE A 50 9.14 7.43 -13.46
N TYR A 51 10.13 7.78 -12.66
CA TYR A 51 9.98 8.71 -11.56
C TYR A 51 10.23 10.12 -12.07
N LEU A 52 9.17 10.92 -12.19
CA LEU A 52 9.22 12.31 -12.65
C LEU A 52 9.37 13.26 -11.46
N TYR A 53 10.27 14.23 -11.58
CA TYR A 53 10.34 15.36 -10.66
C TYR A 53 10.30 16.69 -11.41
N ALA A 54 9.67 17.67 -10.79
CA ALA A 54 9.63 19.06 -11.23
C ALA A 54 10.64 19.85 -10.40
N GLU A 55 11.52 20.59 -11.06
CA GLU A 55 12.54 21.42 -10.45
C GLU A 55 12.33 22.89 -10.80
N ARG A 56 12.52 23.78 -9.82
CA ARG A 56 12.52 25.23 -10.01
C ARG A 56 13.71 25.82 -9.25
N ALA A 57 14.53 26.61 -9.92
CA ALA A 57 15.75 27.18 -9.33
C ALA A 57 16.71 26.17 -8.67
N GLY A 58 16.78 24.95 -9.21
CA GLY A 58 17.63 23.89 -8.65
C GLY A 58 16.97 23.05 -7.53
N GLU A 59 15.79 23.44 -7.05
CA GLU A 59 15.07 22.77 -5.98
C GLU A 59 13.90 21.93 -6.51
N ILE A 60 13.69 20.73 -5.98
CA ILE A 60 12.53 19.88 -6.30
C ILE A 60 11.28 20.51 -5.66
N VAL A 61 10.29 20.81 -6.51
CA VAL A 61 9.00 21.39 -6.09
C VAL A 61 7.80 20.46 -6.30
N GLY A 62 8.04 19.29 -6.90
CA GLY A 62 7.00 18.27 -7.09
C GLY A 62 7.57 16.96 -7.60
N VAL A 63 6.91 15.86 -7.28
CA VAL A 63 7.29 14.51 -7.70
C VAL A 63 6.07 13.71 -8.13
N LEU A 64 6.25 12.84 -9.13
CA LEU A 64 5.23 11.93 -9.64
C LEU A 64 5.88 10.59 -10.02
N PRO A 65 5.83 9.58 -9.15
CA PRO A 65 6.34 8.26 -9.44
C PRO A 65 5.37 7.48 -10.32
N LEU A 66 5.83 6.92 -11.42
CA LEU A 66 5.05 6.15 -12.37
C LEU A 66 5.72 4.80 -12.66
N ALA A 67 4.93 3.78 -12.99
CA ALA A 67 5.45 2.53 -13.53
C ALA A 67 4.55 1.96 -14.64
N GLU A 68 5.18 1.33 -15.62
CA GLU A 68 4.52 0.63 -16.72
C GLU A 68 4.08 -0.77 -16.27
N VAL A 69 2.80 -1.03 -16.25
CA VAL A 69 2.22 -2.36 -16.01
C VAL A 69 1.78 -2.94 -17.34
N ARG A 70 2.47 -3.99 -17.80
CA ARG A 70 2.18 -4.65 -19.08
C ARG A 70 1.82 -6.10 -18.87
N SER A 71 0.59 -6.46 -19.18
CA SER A 71 0.07 -7.81 -19.06
C SER A 71 -0.77 -8.20 -20.28
N ARG A 72 -0.58 -9.44 -20.75
CA ARG A 72 -1.44 -10.00 -21.81
C ARG A 72 -2.88 -10.20 -21.36
N LEU A 73 -3.12 -10.39 -20.06
CA LEU A 73 -4.44 -10.67 -19.49
C LEU A 73 -5.13 -9.42 -18.95
N PHE A 74 -4.38 -8.47 -18.39
CA PHE A 74 -4.92 -7.31 -17.66
C PHE A 74 -4.72 -5.98 -18.39
N GLY A 75 -4.01 -6.00 -19.53
CA GLY A 75 -3.82 -4.82 -20.37
C GLY A 75 -2.48 -4.13 -20.16
N HIS A 76 -2.36 -2.92 -20.69
CA HIS A 76 -1.15 -2.11 -20.70
C HIS A 76 -1.46 -0.71 -20.16
N ALA A 77 -0.86 -0.34 -19.05
CA ALA A 77 -1.12 0.89 -18.34
C ALA A 77 0.16 1.57 -17.86
N LEU A 78 0.11 2.88 -17.69
CA LEU A 78 1.06 3.64 -16.88
C LEU A 78 0.35 4.04 -15.59
N VAL A 79 0.87 3.63 -14.43
CA VAL A 79 0.20 3.75 -13.14
C VAL A 79 1.08 4.50 -12.16
N SER A 80 0.51 5.44 -11.44
CA SER A 80 1.22 6.09 -10.34
C SER A 80 1.31 5.14 -9.15
N LEU A 81 2.44 4.45 -9.02
CA LEU A 81 2.78 3.44 -8.01
C LEU A 81 1.80 2.26 -7.96
N PRO A 82 1.88 1.34 -8.93
CA PRO A 82 1.17 0.06 -8.81
C PRO A 82 1.59 -0.66 -7.52
N PHE A 83 0.69 -1.44 -6.93
CA PHE A 83 0.82 -2.12 -5.62
C PHE A 83 0.77 -1.20 -4.40
N CYS A 84 0.80 0.10 -4.56
CA CYS A 84 0.69 1.08 -3.48
C CYS A 84 -0.73 1.66 -3.39
N VAL A 85 -1.07 2.17 -2.20
CA VAL A 85 -2.39 2.79 -1.96
C VAL A 85 -2.42 4.21 -2.51
N TYR A 86 -1.33 4.95 -2.33
CA TYR A 86 -1.16 6.33 -2.75
C TYR A 86 0.02 6.42 -3.73
N GLY A 87 -0.01 7.35 -4.65
CA GLY A 87 1.07 7.48 -5.63
C GLY A 87 0.86 8.63 -6.61
N GLY A 88 -0.17 9.44 -6.42
CA GLY A 88 -0.39 10.65 -7.20
C GLY A 88 0.73 11.68 -7.00
N ALA A 89 0.70 12.79 -7.73
CA ALA A 89 1.73 13.81 -7.57
C ALA A 89 1.78 14.34 -6.12
N ALA A 90 2.98 14.50 -5.57
CA ALA A 90 3.21 15.23 -4.32
C ALA A 90 3.89 16.56 -4.66
N LEU A 91 3.30 17.67 -4.20
CA LEU A 91 3.72 19.02 -4.55
C LEU A 91 4.12 19.79 -3.30
N ALA A 92 5.14 20.65 -3.43
CA ALA A 92 5.49 21.59 -2.37
C ALA A 92 4.28 22.49 -2.03
N PRO A 93 4.14 22.96 -0.77
CA PRO A 93 2.99 23.78 -0.35
C PRO A 93 2.82 25.08 -1.16
N ASP A 94 3.92 25.64 -1.64
CA ASP A 94 3.98 26.87 -2.45
C ASP A 94 4.06 26.61 -3.96
N ALA A 95 3.97 25.33 -4.38
CA ALA A 95 3.92 24.97 -5.79
C ALA A 95 2.65 25.51 -6.43
N GLY A 96 2.84 26.30 -7.50
CA GLY A 96 1.71 26.76 -8.31
C GLY A 96 1.11 25.64 -9.16
N PRO A 97 -0.08 25.88 -9.74
CA PRO A 97 -0.76 24.88 -10.59
C PRO A 97 0.06 24.43 -11.79
N GLU A 98 0.99 25.25 -12.25
CA GLU A 98 1.90 24.94 -13.37
C GLU A 98 2.81 23.74 -13.07
N VAL A 99 3.17 23.51 -11.78
CA VAL A 99 4.02 22.35 -11.40
C VAL A 99 3.29 21.03 -11.65
N LEU A 100 2.01 20.97 -11.26
CA LEU A 100 1.17 19.80 -11.53
C LEU A 100 0.98 19.62 -13.04
N PHE A 101 0.66 20.70 -13.74
CA PHE A 101 0.43 20.68 -15.19
C PHE A 101 1.65 20.13 -15.94
N GLU A 102 2.86 20.58 -15.62
CA GLU A 102 4.10 20.11 -16.28
C GLU A 102 4.39 18.64 -15.96
N LEU A 103 4.22 18.20 -14.72
CA LEU A 103 4.37 16.79 -14.34
C LEU A 103 3.39 15.89 -15.11
N GLU A 104 2.13 16.28 -15.18
CA GLU A 104 1.09 15.51 -15.85
C GLU A 104 1.23 15.54 -17.37
N SER A 105 1.62 16.69 -17.95
CA SER A 105 1.94 16.82 -19.38
C SER A 105 3.07 15.87 -19.79
N LYS A 106 4.12 15.78 -18.97
CA LYS A 106 5.22 14.83 -19.19
C LYS A 106 4.78 13.40 -19.06
N ALA A 107 3.92 13.09 -18.06
CA ALA A 107 3.34 11.76 -17.85
C ALA A 107 2.42 11.34 -19.02
N GLU A 108 1.59 12.26 -19.55
CA GLU A 108 0.78 11.98 -20.74
C GLU A 108 1.64 11.75 -22.00
N THR A 109 2.69 12.55 -22.20
CA THR A 109 3.65 12.36 -23.31
C THR A 109 4.27 10.97 -23.24
N LEU A 110 4.69 10.56 -22.04
CA LEU A 110 5.24 9.24 -21.78
C LEU A 110 4.22 8.13 -22.04
N ALA A 111 2.99 8.29 -21.55
CA ALA A 111 1.90 7.32 -21.74
C ALA A 111 1.60 7.10 -23.22
N ARG A 112 1.57 8.17 -24.04
CA ARG A 112 1.38 8.11 -25.49
C ARG A 112 2.56 7.41 -26.18
N ALA A 113 3.79 7.75 -25.81
CA ALA A 113 5.01 7.14 -26.38
C ALA A 113 5.08 5.63 -26.09
N LEU A 114 4.68 5.21 -24.88
CA LEU A 114 4.59 3.79 -24.51
C LEU A 114 3.41 3.08 -25.17
N GLY A 115 2.44 3.82 -25.69
CA GLY A 115 1.25 3.27 -26.33
C GLY A 115 0.31 2.56 -25.37
N VAL A 116 0.25 3.00 -24.10
CA VAL A 116 -0.61 2.41 -23.07
C VAL A 116 -2.10 2.61 -23.39
N GLN A 117 -2.93 1.77 -22.77
CA GLN A 117 -4.39 1.88 -22.91
C GLN A 117 -4.97 2.98 -22.02
N HIS A 118 -4.32 3.23 -20.88
CA HIS A 118 -4.69 4.29 -19.95
C HIS A 118 -3.51 4.68 -19.05
N LEU A 119 -3.62 5.89 -18.49
CA LEU A 119 -2.83 6.40 -17.38
C LEU A 119 -3.72 6.41 -16.14
N GLU A 120 -3.21 5.93 -15.00
CA GLU A 120 -3.92 5.87 -13.71
C GLU A 120 -3.16 6.67 -12.66
N TYR A 121 -3.85 7.64 -12.03
CA TYR A 121 -3.33 8.34 -10.87
C TYR A 121 -4.03 7.87 -9.60
N ARG A 122 -3.25 7.42 -8.60
CA ARG A 122 -3.73 7.00 -7.28
C ARG A 122 -3.70 8.16 -6.29
N ASN A 123 -4.63 9.08 -6.48
CA ASN A 123 -4.74 10.27 -5.67
C ASN A 123 -5.49 9.98 -4.36
N LEU A 124 -5.07 10.65 -3.27
CA LEU A 124 -5.81 10.66 -2.00
C LEU A 124 -7.08 11.52 -2.12
N LYS A 125 -7.00 12.62 -2.88
CA LYS A 125 -8.12 13.53 -3.17
C LYS A 125 -8.22 13.72 -4.68
N ALA A 126 -9.45 13.92 -5.17
CA ALA A 126 -9.69 14.19 -6.58
C ALA A 126 -8.98 15.47 -7.03
N ARG A 127 -8.41 15.41 -8.23
CA ARG A 127 -7.72 16.55 -8.89
C ARG A 127 -8.40 16.94 -10.21
N HIS A 128 -9.00 15.98 -10.90
CA HIS A 128 -9.63 16.19 -12.20
C HIS A 128 -11.14 15.97 -12.11
N ALA A 129 -11.94 17.03 -12.31
CA ALA A 129 -13.40 16.96 -12.20
C ALA A 129 -14.01 16.00 -13.24
N ASP A 130 -13.48 16.03 -14.46
CA ASP A 130 -14.06 15.36 -15.63
C ASP A 130 -13.43 14.01 -15.97
N TRP A 131 -12.42 13.56 -15.20
CA TRP A 131 -11.81 12.29 -15.49
C TRP A 131 -12.63 11.12 -14.92
N PRO A 132 -12.72 9.99 -15.66
CA PRO A 132 -13.27 8.76 -15.11
C PRO A 132 -12.56 8.36 -13.83
N ARG A 133 -13.33 7.89 -12.84
CA ARG A 133 -12.81 7.48 -11.51
C ARG A 133 -13.30 6.10 -11.14
N GLN A 134 -12.58 5.49 -10.21
CA GLN A 134 -13.01 4.25 -9.58
C GLN A 134 -13.34 4.51 -8.12
N ASP A 135 -14.63 4.34 -7.75
CA ASP A 135 -15.16 4.59 -6.40
C ASP A 135 -15.17 3.33 -5.52
N LEU A 136 -14.41 2.30 -5.93
CA LEU A 136 -14.41 0.99 -5.27
C LEU A 136 -13.62 0.98 -3.96
N TYR A 137 -12.68 1.91 -3.81
CA TYR A 137 -11.69 1.89 -2.74
C TYR A 137 -11.82 3.05 -1.78
N VAL A 138 -11.64 2.72 -0.51
CA VAL A 138 -11.50 3.70 0.58
C VAL A 138 -10.21 3.41 1.35
N THR A 139 -9.65 4.42 2.01
CA THR A 139 -8.64 4.24 3.04
C THR A 139 -9.21 4.46 4.42
N PHE A 140 -8.49 4.03 5.45
CA PHE A 140 -8.86 4.16 6.85
C PHE A 140 -7.68 4.72 7.64
N ARG A 141 -7.73 6.00 7.93
CA ARG A 141 -6.70 6.72 8.69
C ARG A 141 -7.34 7.33 9.94
N LYS A 142 -6.68 7.21 11.07
CA LYS A 142 -7.13 7.77 12.34
C LYS A 142 -5.93 8.24 13.15
N GLU A 143 -6.09 9.36 13.83
CA GLU A 143 -5.15 9.80 14.84
C GLU A 143 -5.16 8.84 16.03
N ILE A 144 -3.99 8.55 16.56
CA ILE A 144 -3.80 7.80 17.80
C ILE A 144 -3.32 8.75 18.90
N LEU A 145 -3.75 8.46 20.11
CA LEU A 145 -3.47 9.27 21.29
C LEU A 145 -2.05 9.00 21.82
N PRO A 146 -1.43 9.96 22.51
CA PRO A 146 -0.09 9.77 23.10
C PRO A 146 -0.05 8.67 24.18
N GLU A 147 -1.16 8.45 24.89
CA GLU A 147 -1.25 7.48 25.97
C GLU A 147 -1.81 6.14 25.46
N VAL A 148 -1.08 5.07 25.76
CA VAL A 148 -1.42 3.71 25.35
C VAL A 148 -2.83 3.31 25.82
N GLU A 149 -3.12 3.52 27.11
CA GLU A 149 -4.40 3.14 27.70
C GLU A 149 -5.59 3.92 27.11
N ALA A 150 -5.38 5.19 26.77
CA ALA A 150 -6.39 6.01 26.10
C ALA A 150 -6.74 5.43 24.71
N ASN A 151 -5.75 4.93 23.97
CA ASN A 151 -6.00 4.26 22.68
C ASN A 151 -6.80 2.96 22.87
N LEU A 152 -6.50 2.16 23.89
CA LEU A 152 -7.29 0.96 24.20
C LEU A 152 -8.74 1.29 24.52
N LEU A 153 -8.97 2.33 25.30
CA LEU A 153 -10.33 2.79 25.67
C LEU A 153 -11.08 3.37 24.48
N ALA A 154 -10.40 3.99 23.53
CA ALA A 154 -10.98 4.54 22.29
C ALA A 154 -11.42 3.45 21.29
N ILE A 155 -10.94 2.19 21.42
CA ILE A 155 -11.42 1.07 20.61
C ILE A 155 -12.89 0.78 21.01
N PRO A 156 -13.82 0.63 20.04
CA PRO A 156 -15.21 0.28 20.33
C PRO A 156 -15.34 -0.96 21.21
N ARG A 157 -16.32 -0.96 22.12
CA ARG A 157 -16.49 -1.96 23.20
C ARG A 157 -16.35 -3.40 22.72
N LYS A 158 -16.94 -3.74 21.57
CA LYS A 158 -16.92 -5.10 21.03
C LYS A 158 -15.50 -5.52 20.65
N GLN A 159 -14.77 -4.70 19.92
CA GLN A 159 -13.38 -4.99 19.49
C GLN A 159 -12.42 -4.94 20.66
N ARG A 160 -12.60 -4.01 21.60
CA ARG A 160 -11.84 -3.97 22.85
C ARG A 160 -12.02 -5.26 23.67
N ALA A 161 -13.22 -5.84 23.67
CA ALA A 161 -13.44 -7.15 24.31
C ALA A 161 -12.65 -8.27 23.62
N MET A 162 -12.50 -8.22 22.28
CA MET A 162 -11.66 -9.16 21.55
C MET A 162 -10.18 -8.99 21.87
N VAL A 163 -9.68 -7.75 21.94
CA VAL A 163 -8.32 -7.47 22.41
C VAL A 163 -8.08 -8.07 23.79
N ARG A 164 -8.98 -7.81 24.75
CA ARG A 164 -8.90 -8.38 26.12
C ARG A 164 -8.95 -9.90 26.14
N LYS A 165 -9.72 -10.50 25.22
CA LYS A 165 -9.73 -11.97 25.04
C LYS A 165 -8.36 -12.47 24.60
N GLY A 166 -7.70 -11.80 23.64
CA GLY A 166 -6.33 -12.15 23.24
C GLY A 166 -5.34 -12.07 24.41
N ILE A 167 -5.40 -10.99 25.19
CA ILE A 167 -4.58 -10.84 26.40
C ILE A 167 -4.86 -11.99 27.41
N LYS A 168 -6.13 -12.29 27.66
CA LYS A 168 -6.53 -13.39 28.59
C LYS A 168 -6.07 -14.76 28.11
N ASN A 169 -6.01 -14.98 26.80
CA ASN A 169 -5.50 -16.21 26.19
C ASN A 169 -3.96 -16.32 26.23
N GLY A 170 -3.27 -15.37 26.85
CA GLY A 170 -1.80 -15.38 26.97
C GLY A 170 -1.06 -15.18 25.66
N LEU A 171 -1.68 -14.51 24.68
CA LEU A 171 -1.01 -14.19 23.42
C LEU A 171 0.13 -13.21 23.65
N VAL A 172 1.23 -13.39 22.93
CA VAL A 172 2.42 -12.54 22.98
C VAL A 172 2.71 -12.01 21.58
N SER A 173 3.14 -10.75 21.47
CA SER A 173 3.65 -10.17 20.22
C SER A 173 5.17 -10.16 20.23
N GLU A 174 5.76 -10.53 19.10
CA GLU A 174 7.20 -10.56 18.88
C GLU A 174 7.55 -9.77 17.62
N ILE A 175 8.72 -9.12 17.60
CA ILE A 175 9.25 -8.47 16.41
C ILE A 175 10.22 -9.43 15.74
N ASP A 176 9.94 -9.75 14.48
CA ASP A 176 10.72 -10.72 13.71
C ASP A 176 11.96 -10.07 13.10
N ALA A 177 13.08 -10.75 13.22
CA ALA A 177 14.31 -10.39 12.53
C ALA A 177 14.26 -10.69 11.02
N GLY A 178 13.37 -11.59 10.57
CA GLY A 178 13.19 -12.03 9.18
C GLY A 178 11.74 -11.85 8.70
N VAL A 179 11.42 -12.48 7.57
CA VAL A 179 10.08 -12.48 6.97
C VAL A 179 9.43 -13.86 6.95
N GLU A 180 10.09 -14.88 7.50
CA GLU A 180 9.73 -16.28 7.31
C GLU A 180 8.38 -16.61 7.95
N ARG A 181 8.19 -16.28 9.24
CA ARG A 181 6.93 -16.52 9.96
C ARG A 181 5.77 -15.75 9.34
N PHE A 182 6.03 -14.45 9.05
CA PHE A 182 5.09 -13.61 8.34
C PHE A 182 4.69 -14.22 6.98
N PHE A 183 5.68 -14.61 6.16
CA PHE A 183 5.41 -15.13 4.82
C PHE A 183 4.61 -16.42 4.86
N ALA A 184 4.89 -17.32 5.79
CA ALA A 184 4.12 -18.56 5.95
C ALA A 184 2.64 -18.27 6.23
N LEU A 185 2.36 -17.37 7.19
CA LEU A 185 0.99 -16.97 7.53
C LEU A 185 0.31 -16.19 6.39
N TYR A 186 1.03 -15.26 5.75
CA TYR A 186 0.53 -14.47 4.63
C TYR A 186 0.16 -15.32 3.43
N ALA A 187 1.07 -16.20 3.00
CA ALA A 187 0.86 -17.03 1.81
C ALA A 187 -0.33 -17.99 1.98
N ASP A 188 -0.46 -18.62 3.15
CA ASP A 188 -1.60 -19.48 3.47
C ASP A 188 -2.90 -18.68 3.52
N ASN A 189 -2.89 -17.53 4.17
CA ASN A 189 -4.06 -16.66 4.30
C ASN A 189 -4.58 -16.19 2.94
N VAL A 190 -3.71 -15.67 2.06
CA VAL A 190 -4.14 -15.20 0.72
C VAL A 190 -4.57 -16.34 -0.17
N LEU A 191 -3.97 -17.55 -0.06
CA LEU A 191 -4.40 -18.74 -0.78
C LEU A 191 -5.84 -19.13 -0.37
N ARG A 192 -6.15 -19.16 0.92
CA ARG A 192 -7.49 -19.42 1.44
C ARG A 192 -8.52 -18.41 0.93
N HIS A 193 -8.10 -17.16 0.69
CA HIS A 193 -8.94 -16.13 0.07
C HIS A 193 -9.00 -16.22 -1.47
N GLY A 194 -8.17 -17.05 -2.09
CA GLY A 194 -8.15 -17.25 -3.54
C GLY A 194 -7.36 -16.15 -4.28
N THR A 195 -6.41 -15.54 -3.58
CA THR A 195 -5.52 -14.50 -4.14
C THR A 195 -4.10 -15.07 -4.27
N PRO A 196 -3.42 -14.88 -5.42
CA PRO A 196 -2.01 -15.22 -5.54
C PRO A 196 -1.14 -14.39 -4.59
N ALA A 197 -0.18 -15.05 -3.93
CA ALA A 197 0.76 -14.40 -3.03
C ALA A 197 1.85 -13.64 -3.80
N LEU A 198 2.26 -12.49 -3.27
CA LEU A 198 3.54 -11.87 -3.61
C LEU A 198 4.69 -12.80 -3.18
N PRO A 199 5.83 -12.82 -3.86
CA PRO A 199 6.93 -13.74 -3.50
C PRO A 199 7.58 -13.33 -2.17
N ARG A 200 8.15 -14.29 -1.43
CA ARG A 200 8.91 -14.01 -0.21
C ARG A 200 10.02 -12.98 -0.43
N ALA A 201 10.71 -13.06 -1.58
CA ALA A 201 11.75 -12.11 -1.97
C ALA A 201 11.25 -10.65 -2.03
N PHE A 202 9.98 -10.42 -2.31
CA PHE A 202 9.40 -9.08 -2.27
C PHE A 202 9.46 -8.46 -0.85
N PHE A 203 9.06 -9.22 0.15
CA PHE A 203 9.06 -8.77 1.55
C PHE A 203 10.49 -8.64 2.09
N GLN A 204 11.39 -9.54 1.70
CA GLN A 204 12.80 -9.42 2.05
C GLN A 204 13.40 -8.15 1.43
N ARG A 205 13.15 -7.91 0.13
CA ARG A 205 13.67 -6.71 -0.55
C ARG A 205 13.12 -5.42 0.04
N LEU A 206 11.84 -5.39 0.46
CA LEU A 206 11.29 -4.25 1.18
C LEU A 206 12.08 -3.94 2.46
N ARG A 207 12.46 -4.96 3.23
CA ARG A 207 13.27 -4.76 4.43
C ARG A 207 14.69 -4.31 4.10
N ASP A 208 15.29 -4.88 3.07
CA ASP A 208 16.66 -4.51 2.65
C ASP A 208 16.72 -3.04 2.19
N VAL A 209 15.70 -2.58 1.43
CA VAL A 209 15.64 -1.21 0.89
C VAL A 209 15.24 -0.18 1.95
N PHE A 210 14.25 -0.48 2.78
CA PHE A 210 13.67 0.50 3.70
C PHE A 210 14.13 0.35 5.15
N GLY A 211 14.88 -0.72 5.47
CA GLY A 211 15.49 -0.92 6.78
C GLY A 211 14.50 -0.82 7.94
N GLU A 212 14.82 0.05 8.91
CA GLU A 212 14.02 0.28 10.12
C GLU A 212 12.61 0.85 9.88
N ALA A 213 12.34 1.36 8.66
CA ALA A 213 11.00 1.76 8.26
C ALA A 213 10.08 0.56 7.97
N CYS A 214 10.62 -0.67 7.93
CA CYS A 214 9.86 -1.91 7.76
C CYS A 214 9.93 -2.76 9.03
N GLU A 215 8.80 -3.17 9.56
CA GLU A 215 8.72 -4.01 10.75
C GLU A 215 7.74 -5.16 10.57
N VAL A 216 8.11 -6.33 11.04
CA VAL A 216 7.25 -7.51 11.11
C VAL A 216 6.89 -7.78 12.56
N LEU A 217 5.61 -7.71 12.89
CA LEU A 217 5.08 -8.10 14.20
C LEU A 217 4.30 -9.40 14.04
N THR A 218 4.70 -10.43 14.82
CA THR A 218 4.05 -11.74 14.83
C THR A 218 3.48 -12.03 16.22
N VAL A 219 2.21 -12.40 16.27
CA VAL A 219 1.53 -12.87 17.47
C VAL A 219 1.66 -14.38 17.56
N VAL A 220 2.09 -14.85 18.72
CA VAL A 220 2.25 -16.27 19.03
C VAL A 220 1.33 -16.70 20.18
N SER A 221 0.96 -18.00 20.18
CA SER A 221 0.27 -18.62 21.32
C SER A 221 1.23 -18.80 22.50
N PRO A 222 0.72 -19.15 23.71
CA PRO A 222 1.57 -19.48 24.85
C PRO A 222 2.57 -20.63 24.58
N GLU A 223 2.24 -21.52 23.64
CA GLU A 223 3.10 -22.64 23.22
C GLU A 223 4.10 -22.22 22.13
N GLY A 224 4.15 -20.94 21.75
CA GLY A 224 5.06 -20.41 20.75
C GLY A 224 4.62 -20.61 19.29
N LYS A 225 3.37 -21.05 19.03
CA LYS A 225 2.85 -21.21 17.67
C LYS A 225 2.53 -19.84 17.07
N PRO A 226 3.06 -19.46 15.88
CA PRO A 226 2.67 -18.25 15.15
C PRO A 226 1.19 -18.33 14.73
N LEU A 227 0.41 -17.30 15.07
CA LEU A 227 -1.03 -17.25 14.83
C LEU A 227 -1.43 -16.13 13.86
N SER A 228 -0.80 -14.98 13.98
CA SER A 228 -1.16 -13.78 13.20
C SER A 228 0.06 -12.90 13.03
N SER A 229 0.27 -12.38 11.85
CA SER A 229 1.44 -11.54 11.58
C SER A 229 1.07 -10.35 10.68
N VAL A 230 1.80 -9.25 10.85
CA VAL A 230 1.64 -8.04 10.05
C VAL A 230 3.00 -7.46 9.67
N PHE A 231 3.14 -7.12 8.40
CA PHE A 231 4.25 -6.37 7.85
C PHE A 231 3.83 -4.90 7.74
N SER A 232 4.50 -4.03 8.47
CA SER A 232 4.14 -2.62 8.62
C SER A 232 5.24 -1.70 8.11
N PHE A 233 4.84 -0.52 7.64
CA PHE A 233 5.74 0.57 7.31
C PHE A 233 5.60 1.69 8.33
N TYR A 234 6.71 2.39 8.59
CA TYR A 234 6.76 3.61 9.40
C TYR A 234 7.28 4.76 8.54
N PHE A 235 6.55 5.85 8.55
CA PHE A 235 6.96 7.04 7.80
C PHE A 235 6.59 8.30 8.57
N ARG A 236 7.57 9.10 8.96
CA ARG A 236 7.37 10.24 9.86
C ARG A 236 6.70 9.78 11.17
N ASP A 237 5.53 10.30 11.46
CA ASP A 237 4.71 9.99 12.62
C ASP A 237 3.53 9.04 12.30
N GLU A 238 3.64 8.27 11.20
CA GLU A 238 2.61 7.33 10.76
C GLU A 238 3.08 5.89 10.81
N VAL A 239 2.19 4.97 11.19
CA VAL A 239 2.33 3.53 11.03
C VAL A 239 1.31 3.00 10.03
N LEU A 240 1.77 2.16 9.11
CA LEU A 240 0.94 1.57 8.05
C LEU A 240 1.02 0.04 8.12
N PRO A 241 0.08 -0.67 8.79
CA PRO A 241 -0.05 -2.13 8.69
C PRO A 241 -0.50 -2.51 7.29
N TYR A 242 0.41 -2.99 6.47
CA TYR A 242 0.18 -3.05 5.02
C TYR A 242 -0.14 -4.45 4.52
N TYR A 243 0.63 -5.45 4.94
CA TYR A 243 0.39 -6.85 4.60
C TYR A 243 0.18 -7.65 5.88
N ALA A 244 -0.79 -8.55 5.88
CA ALA A 244 -1.09 -9.37 7.04
C ALA A 244 -1.47 -10.80 6.64
N GLY A 245 -1.25 -11.73 7.55
CA GLY A 245 -1.67 -13.10 7.42
C GLY A 245 -2.01 -13.72 8.77
N ASP A 246 -3.01 -14.60 8.77
CA ASP A 246 -3.55 -15.23 9.97
C ASP A 246 -3.66 -16.75 9.78
N ASP A 247 -3.28 -17.52 10.80
CA ASP A 247 -3.62 -18.96 10.94
C ASP A 247 -5.13 -19.14 11.15
N LEU A 248 -5.65 -20.30 10.84
CA LEU A 248 -7.07 -20.60 11.07
C LEU A 248 -7.49 -20.46 12.55
N ALA A 249 -6.61 -20.83 13.47
CA ALA A 249 -6.86 -20.73 14.92
C ALA A 249 -6.85 -19.27 15.44
N ALA A 250 -6.33 -18.33 14.68
CA ALA A 250 -6.24 -16.91 15.07
C ALA A 250 -7.59 -16.31 15.46
N ARG A 251 -8.67 -16.74 14.80
CA ARG A 251 -10.02 -16.26 15.06
C ARG A 251 -10.51 -16.64 16.44
N ASP A 252 -10.35 -17.90 16.82
CA ASP A 252 -10.86 -18.43 18.10
C ASP A 252 -10.07 -17.86 19.29
N LEU A 253 -8.80 -17.56 19.08
CA LEU A 253 -7.91 -16.97 20.06
C LEU A 253 -7.93 -15.44 20.09
N ALA A 254 -8.65 -14.79 19.16
CA ALA A 254 -8.69 -13.34 18.96
C ALA A 254 -7.33 -12.74 18.60
N ALA A 255 -6.46 -13.50 17.93
CA ALA A 255 -5.09 -13.08 17.60
C ALA A 255 -5.04 -11.91 16.61
N ASN A 256 -6.02 -11.80 15.70
CA ASN A 256 -6.05 -10.69 14.75
C ASN A 256 -6.35 -9.35 15.43
N ASP A 257 -7.31 -9.29 16.37
CA ASP A 257 -7.58 -8.07 17.13
C ASP A 257 -6.41 -7.75 18.07
N PHE A 258 -5.82 -8.76 18.71
CA PHE A 258 -4.65 -8.59 19.56
C PHE A 258 -3.44 -8.06 18.77
N LYS A 259 -3.18 -8.57 17.55
CA LYS A 259 -2.12 -8.10 16.65
C LYS A 259 -2.22 -6.59 16.38
N TYR A 260 -3.40 -6.12 15.99
CA TYR A 260 -3.56 -4.69 15.67
C TYR A 260 -3.52 -3.80 16.91
N TRP A 261 -3.96 -4.33 18.06
CA TRP A 261 -3.77 -3.64 19.33
C TRP A 261 -2.28 -3.50 19.68
N GLU A 262 -1.52 -4.58 19.61
CA GLU A 262 -0.08 -4.57 19.90
C GLU A 262 0.69 -3.66 18.94
N LEU A 263 0.33 -3.66 17.67
CA LEU A 263 0.90 -2.72 16.71
C LEU A 263 0.55 -1.26 17.04
N MET A 264 -0.67 -0.98 17.45
CA MET A 264 -1.10 0.37 17.86
C MET A 264 -0.39 0.82 19.14
N ARG A 265 -0.28 -0.06 20.14
CA ARG A 265 0.49 0.18 21.37
C ARG A 265 1.93 0.55 21.03
N ARG A 266 2.57 -0.28 20.20
CA ARG A 266 3.96 -0.07 19.78
C ARG A 266 4.15 1.21 18.96
N ALA A 267 3.21 1.54 18.09
CA ALA A 267 3.24 2.80 17.33
C ALA A 267 3.12 4.02 18.26
N CYS A 268 2.26 3.95 19.25
CA CYS A 268 2.12 4.97 20.29
C CYS A 268 3.45 5.16 21.07
N GLU A 269 4.09 4.07 21.50
CA GLU A 269 5.39 4.07 22.21
C GLU A 269 6.51 4.64 21.33
N ARG A 270 6.43 4.51 19.99
CA ARG A 270 7.36 5.10 19.02
C ARG A 270 7.04 6.57 18.70
N GLY A 271 6.00 7.15 19.30
CA GLY A 271 5.58 8.53 19.08
C GLY A 271 4.83 8.75 17.75
N CYS A 272 4.31 7.70 17.12
CA CYS A 272 3.43 7.85 15.98
C CYS A 272 2.13 8.53 16.38
N LYS A 273 1.60 9.37 15.48
CA LYS A 273 0.35 10.10 15.67
C LYS A 273 -0.79 9.58 14.79
N VAL A 274 -0.46 8.85 13.73
CA VAL A 274 -1.45 8.36 12.77
C VAL A 274 -1.30 6.86 12.58
N PHE A 275 -2.43 6.16 12.63
CA PHE A 275 -2.57 4.76 12.27
C PHE A 275 -3.31 4.67 10.93
N ASP A 276 -2.60 4.28 9.87
CA ASP A 276 -3.15 4.14 8.52
C ASP A 276 -3.36 2.67 8.17
N TYR A 277 -4.58 2.18 8.32
CA TYR A 277 -4.94 0.83 7.92
C TYR A 277 -4.90 0.59 6.40
N GLY A 278 -4.66 1.62 5.62
CA GLY A 278 -4.63 1.55 4.17
C GLY A 278 -5.96 1.16 3.52
N ARG A 279 -5.84 0.79 2.25
CA ARG A 279 -6.97 0.56 1.36
C ARG A 279 -7.84 -0.64 1.74
N SER A 280 -9.14 -0.48 1.53
CA SER A 280 -10.11 -1.59 1.49
C SER A 280 -11.13 -1.36 0.40
N LYS A 281 -11.70 -2.44 -0.12
CA LYS A 281 -12.89 -2.37 -0.98
C LYS A 281 -14.14 -2.18 -0.14
N VAL A 282 -15.01 -1.30 -0.58
CA VAL A 282 -16.34 -1.12 0.04
C VAL A 282 -17.11 -2.45 0.05
N GLY A 283 -17.74 -2.77 1.18
CA GLY A 283 -18.56 -3.98 1.34
C GLY A 283 -17.81 -5.28 1.60
N THR A 284 -16.47 -5.24 1.79
CA THR A 284 -15.67 -6.44 2.10
C THR A 284 -15.47 -6.67 3.61
N GLY A 285 -15.01 -7.86 3.98
CA GLY A 285 -14.66 -8.20 5.36
C GLY A 285 -13.62 -7.24 5.97
N PRO A 286 -12.49 -6.96 5.29
CA PRO A 286 -11.51 -5.97 5.75
C PRO A 286 -12.09 -4.56 5.93
N TYR A 287 -13.01 -4.13 5.07
CA TYR A 287 -13.74 -2.87 5.23
C TYR A 287 -14.55 -2.85 6.54
N SER A 288 -15.35 -3.89 6.76
CA SER A 288 -16.18 -4.01 7.96
C SER A 288 -15.34 -4.10 9.23
N PHE A 289 -14.22 -4.84 9.20
CA PHE A 289 -13.28 -4.96 10.33
C PHE A 289 -12.75 -3.58 10.75
N LYS A 290 -12.25 -2.77 9.81
CA LYS A 290 -11.70 -1.45 10.09
C LYS A 290 -12.77 -0.48 10.63
N LYS A 291 -13.99 -0.51 10.08
CA LYS A 291 -15.12 0.25 10.64
C LYS A 291 -15.44 -0.16 12.07
N ASN A 292 -15.46 -1.45 12.34
CA ASN A 292 -15.73 -1.97 13.68
C ASN A 292 -14.66 -1.55 14.70
N TRP A 293 -13.44 -1.26 14.24
CA TRP A 293 -12.35 -0.70 15.04
C TRP A 293 -12.47 0.82 15.26
N GLY A 294 -13.53 1.46 14.77
CA GLY A 294 -13.78 2.89 14.95
C GLY A 294 -13.00 3.77 13.99
N PHE A 295 -12.64 3.23 12.82
CA PHE A 295 -12.05 4.01 11.74
C PHE A 295 -13.13 4.40 10.73
N GLU A 296 -13.14 5.66 10.32
CA GLU A 296 -14.05 6.15 9.29
C GLU A 296 -13.45 5.95 7.89
N PRO A 297 -14.23 5.45 6.92
CA PRO A 297 -13.78 5.30 5.55
C PRO A 297 -13.61 6.65 4.87
N GLN A 298 -12.48 6.86 4.22
CA GLN A 298 -12.16 8.03 3.41
C GLN A 298 -12.03 7.59 1.95
N ALA A 299 -12.82 8.19 1.05
CA ALA A 299 -12.79 7.84 -0.36
C ALA A 299 -11.40 8.10 -0.97
N LEU A 300 -10.92 7.15 -1.74
CA LEU A 300 -9.72 7.31 -2.59
C LEU A 300 -10.14 7.75 -3.98
N SER A 301 -9.34 8.59 -4.61
CA SER A 301 -9.61 9.06 -5.96
C SER A 301 -8.60 8.46 -6.94
N TYR A 302 -8.95 7.31 -7.50
CA TYR A 302 -8.18 6.74 -8.60
C TYR A 302 -8.74 7.27 -9.91
N GLU A 303 -7.97 8.15 -10.56
CA GLU A 303 -8.37 8.92 -11.73
C GLU A 303 -7.68 8.36 -12.98
N TYR A 304 -8.41 8.29 -14.09
CA TYR A 304 -7.96 7.64 -15.31
C TYR A 304 -7.99 8.57 -16.51
N ARG A 305 -6.88 8.61 -17.25
CA ARG A 305 -6.84 9.15 -18.62
C ARG A 305 -6.88 7.98 -19.59
N LEU A 306 -7.99 7.84 -20.30
CA LEU A 306 -8.21 6.74 -21.23
C LEU A 306 -7.68 7.10 -22.63
N TYR A 307 -6.94 6.19 -23.29
CA TYR A 307 -6.39 6.38 -24.64
C TYR A 307 -6.89 5.35 -25.65
N LYS A 308 -6.90 4.07 -25.28
CA LYS A 308 -7.30 2.94 -26.14
C LYS A 308 -8.39 2.08 -25.46
N ARG A 309 -9.21 2.72 -24.65
CA ARG A 309 -10.31 2.12 -23.90
C ARG A 309 -11.43 3.13 -23.74
N ASP A 310 -12.66 2.63 -23.65
CA ASP A 310 -13.85 3.46 -23.46
C ASP A 310 -14.34 3.47 -21.99
N SER A 311 -13.72 2.64 -21.14
CA SER A 311 -14.13 2.51 -19.73
C SER A 311 -12.96 2.17 -18.80
N VAL A 312 -13.12 2.50 -17.52
CA VAL A 312 -12.19 2.19 -16.45
C VAL A 312 -12.01 0.67 -16.33
N PRO A 313 -10.77 0.16 -16.11
CA PRO A 313 -10.50 -1.26 -15.93
C PRO A 313 -11.29 -1.86 -14.77
N GLN A 314 -11.98 -2.98 -15.02
CA GLN A 314 -12.73 -3.71 -13.98
C GLN A 314 -11.94 -4.93 -13.46
N ASN A 315 -10.71 -4.71 -13.00
CA ASN A 315 -9.85 -5.76 -12.45
C ASN A 315 -10.22 -6.08 -10.99
N ASN A 316 -11.47 -6.50 -10.81
CA ASN A 316 -12.02 -6.77 -9.48
C ASN A 316 -12.22 -8.27 -9.29
N PRO A 317 -11.68 -8.90 -8.20
CA PRO A 317 -11.94 -10.30 -7.87
C PRO A 317 -13.42 -10.66 -7.72
N MET A 318 -14.27 -9.68 -7.43
CA MET A 318 -15.73 -9.88 -7.39
C MET A 318 -16.37 -10.03 -8.76
N ASN A 319 -15.66 -9.74 -9.85
CA ASN A 319 -16.16 -9.95 -11.19
C ASN A 319 -16.38 -11.45 -11.43
N PRO A 320 -17.59 -11.86 -11.89
CA PRO A 320 -17.94 -13.28 -12.11
C PRO A 320 -16.94 -14.06 -12.97
N LYS A 321 -16.27 -13.40 -13.93
CA LYS A 321 -15.26 -14.03 -14.80
C LYS A 321 -14.08 -14.63 -14.04
N TYR A 322 -13.77 -14.14 -12.83
CA TYR A 322 -12.68 -14.65 -12.02
C TYR A 322 -13.09 -15.72 -11.00
N ARG A 323 -14.40 -16.01 -10.86
CA ARG A 323 -14.90 -16.99 -9.86
C ARG A 323 -14.32 -18.39 -10.04
N ALA A 324 -14.28 -18.88 -11.27
CA ALA A 324 -13.73 -20.21 -11.57
C ALA A 324 -12.23 -20.27 -11.24
N PHE A 325 -11.49 -19.23 -11.62
CA PHE A 325 -10.07 -19.11 -11.29
C PHE A 325 -9.86 -19.10 -9.77
N ILE A 326 -10.59 -18.29 -9.02
CA ILE A 326 -10.51 -18.20 -7.56
C ILE A 326 -10.82 -19.55 -6.90
N ALA A 327 -11.87 -20.25 -7.38
CA ALA A 327 -12.25 -21.56 -6.85
C ALA A 327 -11.17 -22.62 -7.08
N LEU A 328 -10.55 -22.62 -8.25
CA LEU A 328 -9.44 -23.51 -8.59
C LEU A 328 -8.20 -23.15 -7.76
N TRP A 329 -7.85 -21.84 -7.68
CA TRP A 329 -6.69 -21.36 -6.96
C TRP A 329 -6.68 -21.80 -5.50
N LYS A 330 -7.83 -21.71 -4.81
CA LYS A 330 -7.99 -22.14 -3.39
C LYS A 330 -7.69 -23.62 -3.14
N ARG A 331 -7.72 -24.45 -4.17
CA ARG A 331 -7.49 -25.89 -4.08
C ARG A 331 -6.05 -26.30 -4.36
N LEU A 332 -5.20 -25.34 -4.77
CA LEU A 332 -3.79 -25.64 -5.07
C LEU A 332 -3.02 -25.97 -3.78
N PRO A 333 -2.08 -26.93 -3.84
CA PRO A 333 -1.08 -27.07 -2.79
C PRO A 333 -0.30 -25.76 -2.62
N ILE A 334 -0.01 -25.38 -1.37
CA ILE A 334 0.66 -24.11 -1.05
C ILE A 334 1.99 -23.92 -1.79
N GLY A 335 2.79 -24.98 -1.96
CA GLY A 335 4.05 -24.92 -2.71
C GLY A 335 3.86 -24.57 -4.20
N VAL A 336 2.80 -25.11 -4.81
CA VAL A 336 2.43 -24.78 -6.20
C VAL A 336 1.93 -23.35 -6.30
N ALA A 337 1.04 -22.93 -5.39
CA ALA A 337 0.51 -21.59 -5.35
C ALA A 337 1.62 -20.54 -5.16
N ASN A 338 2.58 -20.79 -4.26
CA ASN A 338 3.72 -19.89 -4.01
C ASN A 338 4.70 -19.81 -5.20
N ARG A 339 4.78 -20.86 -6.04
CA ARG A 339 5.61 -20.84 -7.25
C ARG A 339 4.93 -20.09 -8.40
N LEU A 340 3.63 -20.28 -8.60
CA LEU A 340 2.87 -19.66 -9.69
C LEU A 340 2.39 -18.25 -9.36
N GLY A 341 2.07 -17.99 -8.09
CA GLY A 341 1.51 -16.73 -7.60
C GLY A 341 2.28 -15.49 -8.05
N PRO A 342 3.61 -15.44 -7.90
CA PRO A 342 4.42 -14.28 -8.30
C PRO A 342 4.27 -13.88 -9.77
N HIS A 343 4.11 -14.87 -10.67
CA HIS A 343 3.92 -14.62 -12.11
C HIS A 343 2.56 -14.02 -12.44
N ILE A 344 1.56 -14.24 -11.59
CA ILE A 344 0.20 -13.71 -11.78
C ILE A 344 0.07 -12.37 -11.07
N VAL A 345 0.44 -12.31 -9.77
CA VAL A 345 0.21 -11.13 -8.93
C VAL A 345 0.93 -9.89 -9.43
N ARG A 346 2.15 -10.03 -9.97
CA ARG A 346 2.89 -8.91 -10.55
C ARG A 346 2.14 -8.17 -11.67
N ASN A 347 1.15 -8.81 -12.29
CA ASN A 347 0.34 -8.22 -13.35
C ASN A 347 -0.96 -7.58 -12.84
N LEU A 348 -1.22 -7.60 -11.53
CA LEU A 348 -2.46 -7.12 -10.90
C LEU A 348 -2.30 -5.74 -10.24
N GLY A 349 -1.20 -5.04 -10.44
CA GLY A 349 -0.71 -3.82 -9.84
C GLY A 349 -1.65 -2.69 -9.51
#